data_841e701e766e6dd6d6b45b2c542955a8
#
_entry.id   841e701e766e6dd6d6b45b2c542955a8
#
_cell.length_a   1.000
_cell.length_b   1.000
_cell.length_c   1.000
_cell.angle_alpha   90.00
_cell.angle_beta   90.00
_cell.angle_gamma   90.00
#
_symmetry.space_group_name_H-M   'P 1'
#
loop_
_entity.id
_entity.type
_entity.pdbx_description
1 polymer ?
#
loop_
_entity_poly.entity_id
_entity_poly.type
_entity_poly.pdbx_seq_one_letter_code
_entity_poly.pdbx_strand_id
1 'polypeptide(L)'
;MKKIIGLLLIFIATINFALGQKAKASPRESVTGKINTATISIDYGSPSVKDRKIWGALVPFNKIWRAGANEATTFETDKDLFVEGKKLPAGKYSLFIIPNEKKCVVIFNKKAKQWGAYNYDKDLDQLRVEVSPKTETETTEKLLFLVRENRVALLWDNWEIALGIK
;
A
#
# COMPACT_ATOMS: atom_id res chain seq x y z
N MET A 1 -16.72 -4.44 -77.39
CA MET A 1 -16.24 -3.40 -76.47
C MET A 1 -16.46 -3.88 -75.02
N LYS A 2 -15.43 -4.43 -74.36
CA LYS A 2 -15.54 -4.96 -73.01
C LYS A 2 -15.08 -3.93 -72.04
N LYS A 3 -15.96 -3.48 -71.13
CA LYS A 3 -15.63 -2.51 -70.05
C LYS A 3 -15.03 -3.31 -68.88
N ILE A 4 -13.76 -3.06 -68.58
CA ILE A 4 -13.08 -3.59 -67.40
C ILE A 4 -13.37 -2.65 -66.26
N ILE A 5 -14.13 -3.12 -65.27
CA ILE A 5 -14.39 -2.40 -64.02
C ILE A 5 -13.25 -2.77 -63.08
N GLY A 6 -12.34 -1.84 -62.82
CA GLY A 6 -11.27 -1.97 -61.86
C GLY A 6 -11.79 -1.84 -60.43
N LEU A 7 -11.75 -2.93 -59.66
CA LEU A 7 -12.09 -2.95 -58.25
C LEU A 7 -10.90 -2.40 -57.42
N LEU A 8 -11.03 -1.17 -56.94
CA LEU A 8 -10.04 -0.52 -56.05
C LEU A 8 -10.23 -1.05 -54.63
N LEU A 9 -9.43 -2.01 -54.22
CA LEU A 9 -9.38 -2.47 -52.83
C LEU A 9 -8.66 -1.45 -51.97
N ILE A 10 -9.43 -0.66 -51.20
CA ILE A 10 -8.89 0.25 -50.16
C ILE A 10 -8.55 -0.62 -48.95
N PHE A 11 -7.25 -0.86 -48.76
CA PHE A 11 -6.72 -1.53 -47.57
C PHE A 11 -6.64 -0.47 -46.43
N ILE A 12 -7.70 -0.44 -45.59
CA ILE A 12 -7.69 0.39 -44.39
C ILE A 12 -6.79 -0.29 -43.36
N ALA A 13 -5.55 0.16 -43.28
CA ALA A 13 -4.65 -0.22 -42.18
C ALA A 13 -5.17 0.43 -40.86
N THR A 14 -5.86 -0.35 -40.04
CA THR A 14 -6.18 0.06 -38.68
C THR A 14 -4.91 0.07 -37.85
N ILE A 15 -4.31 1.25 -37.71
CA ILE A 15 -3.20 1.46 -36.79
C ILE A 15 -3.78 1.42 -35.37
N ASN A 16 -3.64 0.28 -34.71
CA ASN A 16 -3.91 0.18 -33.27
C ASN A 16 -2.84 0.99 -32.52
N PHE A 17 -3.16 2.24 -32.18
CA PHE A 17 -2.43 2.99 -31.18
C PHE A 17 -2.67 2.31 -29.82
N ALA A 18 -1.88 1.31 -29.50
CA ALA A 18 -1.72 0.86 -28.14
C ALA A 18 -1.07 2.01 -27.37
N LEU A 19 -1.88 2.86 -26.75
CA LEU A 19 -1.41 3.81 -25.74
C LEU A 19 -0.84 2.98 -24.59
N GLY A 20 0.46 2.71 -24.68
CA GLY A 20 1.20 2.07 -23.59
C GLY A 20 1.06 2.94 -22.35
N GLN A 21 0.13 2.60 -21.46
CA GLN A 21 0.09 3.21 -20.14
C GLN A 21 1.44 2.97 -19.50
N LYS A 22 2.23 4.05 -19.34
CA LYS A 22 3.51 4.00 -18.63
C LYS A 22 3.24 3.41 -17.26
N ALA A 23 3.75 2.20 -17.00
CA ALA A 23 3.56 1.53 -15.72
C ALA A 23 3.92 2.50 -14.59
N LYS A 24 3.02 2.63 -13.60
CA LYS A 24 3.27 3.50 -12.43
C LYS A 24 4.58 3.03 -11.78
N ALA A 25 5.44 3.98 -11.42
CA ALA A 25 6.72 3.70 -10.77
C ALA A 25 6.58 2.92 -9.43
N SER A 26 5.39 2.94 -8.85
CA SER A 26 4.98 2.19 -7.67
C SER A 26 3.65 1.52 -8.00
N PRO A 27 3.65 0.24 -8.39
CA PRO A 27 2.43 -0.48 -8.72
C PRO A 27 1.51 -0.60 -7.49
N ARG A 28 0.20 -0.73 -7.75
CA ARG A 28 -0.75 -1.08 -6.70
C ARG A 28 -0.68 -2.59 -6.50
N GLU A 29 -0.52 -3.01 -5.26
CA GLU A 29 -0.49 -4.41 -4.83
C GLU A 29 -1.52 -4.64 -3.72
N SER A 30 -1.89 -5.89 -3.51
CA SER A 30 -2.75 -6.28 -2.40
C SER A 30 -2.30 -7.60 -1.80
N VAL A 31 -2.55 -7.75 -0.51
CA VAL A 31 -2.38 -9.00 0.22
C VAL A 31 -3.63 -9.26 1.04
N THR A 32 -4.08 -10.51 1.03
CA THR A 32 -5.18 -10.98 1.86
C THR A 32 -4.73 -12.20 2.64
N GLY A 33 -5.10 -12.27 3.91
CA GLY A 33 -4.80 -13.40 4.77
C GLY A 33 -5.79 -13.51 5.92
N LYS A 34 -5.67 -14.59 6.68
CA LYS A 34 -6.50 -14.81 7.88
C LYS A 34 -5.64 -14.76 9.13
N ILE A 35 -6.16 -14.10 10.15
CA ILE A 35 -5.66 -14.17 11.52
C ILE A 35 -6.82 -14.66 12.39
N ASN A 36 -6.67 -15.82 12.99
CA ASN A 36 -7.76 -16.54 13.62
C ASN A 36 -8.93 -16.74 12.66
N THR A 37 -10.09 -16.14 12.96
CA THR A 37 -11.30 -16.21 12.12
C THR A 37 -11.53 -14.93 11.31
N ALA A 38 -10.68 -13.91 11.45
CA ALA A 38 -10.79 -12.64 10.73
C ALA A 38 -10.06 -12.71 9.39
N THR A 39 -10.68 -12.18 8.34
CA THR A 39 -10.05 -11.94 7.06
C THR A 39 -9.51 -10.52 7.03
N ILE A 40 -8.23 -10.36 6.73
CA ILE A 40 -7.56 -9.07 6.61
C ILE A 40 -7.13 -8.89 5.15
N SER A 41 -7.48 -7.72 4.58
CA SER A 41 -7.05 -7.31 3.24
C SER A 41 -6.34 -5.96 3.30
N ILE A 42 -5.18 -5.87 2.64
CA ILE A 42 -4.38 -4.65 2.61
C ILE A 42 -4.06 -4.33 1.15
N ASP A 43 -4.48 -3.13 0.69
CA ASP A 43 -4.15 -2.61 -0.62
C ASP A 43 -3.18 -1.44 -0.48
N TYR A 44 -2.09 -1.46 -1.22
CA TYR A 44 -1.01 -0.48 -1.05
C TYR A 44 -0.29 -0.19 -2.37
N GLY A 45 0.31 0.99 -2.47
CA GLY A 45 1.30 1.29 -3.51
C GLY A 45 2.66 0.75 -3.07
N SER A 46 3.31 -0.06 -3.91
CA SER A 46 4.58 -0.73 -3.63
C SER A 46 5.76 0.03 -4.26
N PRO A 47 6.41 0.98 -3.55
CA PRO A 47 7.62 1.63 -4.05
C PRO A 47 8.84 0.74 -3.90
N SER A 48 9.83 0.93 -4.78
CA SER A 48 11.17 0.31 -4.69
C SER A 48 12.16 1.24 -3.98
N VAL A 49 13.19 0.66 -3.37
CA VAL A 49 14.31 1.41 -2.74
C VAL A 49 15.10 2.17 -3.80
N LYS A 50 15.55 1.51 -4.86
CA LYS A 50 16.34 2.10 -5.98
C LYS A 50 17.51 2.92 -5.46
N ASP A 51 18.33 2.31 -4.63
CA ASP A 51 19.53 2.91 -4.02
C ASP A 51 19.30 4.21 -3.24
N ARG A 52 18.07 4.52 -2.86
CA ARG A 52 17.72 5.72 -2.09
C ARG A 52 17.76 5.44 -0.61
N LYS A 53 18.18 6.42 0.16
CA LYS A 53 17.96 6.41 1.60
C LYS A 53 16.47 6.58 1.88
N ILE A 54 15.86 5.57 2.48
CA ILE A 54 14.42 5.55 2.76
C ILE A 54 14.13 6.26 4.08
N TRP A 55 14.53 5.64 5.17
CA TRP A 55 14.18 6.10 6.51
C TRP A 55 14.97 7.35 6.91
N GLY A 56 14.23 8.38 7.35
CA GLY A 56 14.78 9.69 7.68
C GLY A 56 15.05 10.59 6.47
N ALA A 57 14.88 10.12 5.23
CA ALA A 57 15.07 10.90 4.00
C ALA A 57 13.81 10.87 3.12
N LEU A 58 13.62 9.85 2.27
CA LEU A 58 12.42 9.72 1.43
C LEU A 58 11.14 9.65 2.29
N VAL A 59 11.21 8.96 3.39
CA VAL A 59 10.18 8.90 4.43
C VAL A 59 10.74 9.58 5.68
N PRO A 60 10.43 10.88 5.90
CA PRO A 60 10.97 11.65 7.00
C PRO A 60 10.50 11.11 8.36
N PHE A 61 11.39 11.10 9.35
CA PHE A 61 11.01 10.75 10.72
C PHE A 61 10.05 11.77 11.32
N ASN A 62 9.20 11.29 12.21
CA ASN A 62 8.22 12.10 12.95
C ASN A 62 7.22 12.86 12.06
N LYS A 63 7.03 12.39 10.81
CA LYS A 63 6.03 12.92 9.89
C LYS A 63 5.04 11.82 9.51
N ILE A 64 3.78 12.23 9.28
CA ILE A 64 2.74 11.31 8.83
C ILE A 64 3.07 10.78 7.43
N TRP A 65 3.04 9.46 7.25
CA TRP A 65 3.28 8.79 5.99
C TRP A 65 2.16 7.80 5.70
N ARG A 66 1.72 7.73 4.45
CA ARG A 66 0.62 6.88 3.97
C ARG A 66 0.92 5.39 3.88
N ALA A 67 2.00 4.92 4.51
CA ALA A 67 2.47 3.53 4.54
C ALA A 67 2.60 2.87 3.15
N GLY A 68 3.05 3.66 2.15
CA GLY A 68 3.20 3.22 0.77
C GLY A 68 3.37 4.40 -0.18
N ALA A 69 2.95 4.24 -1.44
CA ALA A 69 3.02 5.25 -2.49
C ALA A 69 1.64 5.53 -3.12
N ASN A 70 1.49 6.71 -3.75
CA ASN A 70 0.27 7.17 -4.42
C ASN A 70 -0.90 7.32 -3.43
N GLU A 71 -1.98 6.57 -3.61
CA GLU A 71 -3.12 6.52 -2.69
C GLU A 71 -2.67 5.96 -1.32
N ALA A 72 -3.31 6.40 -0.25
CA ALA A 72 -3.04 5.85 1.07
C ALA A 72 -3.30 4.33 1.10
N THR A 73 -2.46 3.60 1.79
CA THR A 73 -2.65 2.18 2.05
C THR A 73 -3.97 1.98 2.79
N THR A 74 -4.74 0.97 2.40
CA THR A 74 -5.96 0.60 3.10
C THR A 74 -5.77 -0.71 3.84
N PHE A 75 -6.37 -0.80 5.02
CA PHE A 75 -6.46 -1.99 5.84
C PHE A 75 -7.94 -2.29 6.08
N GLU A 76 -8.39 -3.48 5.73
CA GLU A 76 -9.76 -3.91 5.89
C GLU A 76 -9.81 -5.21 6.68
N THR A 77 -10.76 -5.29 7.62
CA THR A 77 -11.02 -6.50 8.40
C THR A 77 -12.53 -6.75 8.49
N ASP A 78 -12.93 -8.01 8.32
CA ASP A 78 -14.32 -8.46 8.41
C ASP A 78 -14.80 -8.68 9.86
N LYS A 79 -13.88 -8.63 10.83
CA LYS A 79 -14.17 -8.79 12.26
C LYS A 79 -13.39 -7.83 13.13
N ASP A 80 -13.87 -7.61 14.34
CA ASP A 80 -13.14 -6.88 15.37
C ASP A 80 -11.82 -7.58 15.66
N LEU A 81 -10.75 -6.80 15.79
CA LEU A 81 -9.40 -7.26 16.12
C LEU A 81 -8.89 -6.60 17.39
N PHE A 82 -7.92 -7.20 18.03
CA PHE A 82 -7.06 -6.55 19.00
C PHE A 82 -5.68 -6.35 18.38
N VAL A 83 -5.35 -5.09 18.08
CA VAL A 83 -4.06 -4.67 17.52
C VAL A 83 -3.21 -4.09 18.63
N GLU A 84 -2.06 -4.68 18.92
CA GLU A 84 -1.22 -4.32 20.08
C GLU A 84 -2.04 -4.25 21.40
N GLY A 85 -2.98 -5.18 21.56
CA GLY A 85 -3.85 -5.25 22.73
C GLY A 85 -5.00 -4.22 22.77
N LYS A 86 -5.16 -3.37 21.75
CA LYS A 86 -6.24 -2.38 21.66
C LYS A 86 -7.25 -2.79 20.59
N LYS A 87 -8.52 -2.59 20.90
CA LYS A 87 -9.62 -2.96 19.99
C LYS A 87 -9.65 -2.09 18.73
N LEU A 88 -9.68 -2.75 17.56
CA LEU A 88 -9.98 -2.19 16.25
C LEU A 88 -11.27 -2.83 15.74
N PRO A 89 -12.38 -2.10 15.60
CA PRO A 89 -13.61 -2.63 15.03
C PRO A 89 -13.47 -3.15 13.61
N ALA A 90 -14.34 -4.07 13.19
CA ALA A 90 -14.46 -4.46 11.79
C ALA A 90 -14.72 -3.23 10.91
N GLY A 91 -14.09 -3.19 9.74
CA GLY A 91 -14.21 -2.06 8.83
C GLY A 91 -13.03 -1.88 7.91
N LYS A 92 -13.08 -0.80 7.13
CA LYS A 92 -12.02 -0.39 6.21
C LYS A 92 -11.43 0.95 6.64
N TYR A 93 -10.13 1.00 6.74
CA TYR A 93 -9.36 2.13 7.23
C TYR A 93 -8.28 2.51 6.23
N SER A 94 -7.87 3.77 6.18
CA SER A 94 -6.54 4.08 5.67
C SER A 94 -5.49 3.88 6.75
N LEU A 95 -4.34 3.33 6.35
CA LEU A 95 -3.22 3.05 7.24
C LEU A 95 -2.17 4.13 7.07
N PHE A 96 -1.81 4.79 8.17
CA PHE A 96 -0.70 5.73 8.22
C PHE A 96 0.33 5.28 9.25
N ILE A 97 1.56 5.73 9.05
CA ILE A 97 2.65 5.50 9.99
C ILE A 97 3.37 6.83 10.23
N ILE A 98 3.71 7.11 11.47
CA ILE A 98 4.69 8.13 11.83
C ILE A 98 5.98 7.39 12.16
N PRO A 99 6.96 7.32 11.23
CA PRO A 99 8.18 6.58 11.45
C PRO A 99 9.07 7.27 12.48
N ASN A 100 9.73 6.47 13.29
CA ASN A 100 10.77 6.90 14.20
C ASN A 100 11.68 5.72 14.52
N GLU A 101 12.97 5.94 14.71
CA GLU A 101 13.97 4.88 14.91
C GLU A 101 13.70 4.01 16.13
N LYS A 102 13.08 4.58 17.16
CA LYS A 102 12.79 3.87 18.41
C LYS A 102 11.38 3.30 18.45
N LYS A 103 10.39 4.13 18.04
CA LYS A 103 8.97 3.79 18.10
C LYS A 103 8.20 4.43 16.96
N CYS A 104 7.68 3.63 16.04
CA CYS A 104 6.72 4.05 15.04
C CYS A 104 5.31 4.13 15.64
N VAL A 105 4.52 5.13 15.24
CA VAL A 105 3.09 5.16 15.54
C VAL A 105 2.34 4.69 14.31
N VAL A 106 1.60 3.59 14.42
CA VAL A 106 0.73 3.09 13.36
C VAL A 106 -0.71 3.53 13.64
N ILE A 107 -1.38 4.04 12.60
CA ILE A 107 -2.65 4.74 12.70
C ILE A 107 -3.65 4.12 11.73
N PHE A 108 -4.82 3.76 12.25
CA PHE A 108 -6.00 3.34 11.48
C PHE A 108 -6.99 4.50 11.44
N ASN A 109 -7.19 5.09 10.26
CA ASN A 109 -8.02 6.27 10.08
C ASN A 109 -9.32 5.93 9.34
N LYS A 110 -10.46 6.39 9.83
CA LYS A 110 -11.81 6.08 9.30
C LYS A 110 -12.04 6.55 7.87
N LYS A 111 -11.30 7.55 7.40
CA LYS A 111 -11.36 7.99 5.99
C LYS A 111 -10.52 7.04 5.12
N ALA A 112 -11.11 5.91 4.74
CA ALA A 112 -10.40 4.83 4.06
C ALA A 112 -9.84 5.21 2.69
N LYS A 113 -10.52 6.09 1.93
CA LYS A 113 -10.10 6.48 0.58
C LYS A 113 -9.58 7.90 0.57
N GLN A 114 -8.25 8.04 0.38
CA GLN A 114 -7.62 9.35 0.26
C GLN A 114 -6.28 9.26 -0.51
N TRP A 115 -5.91 10.37 -1.16
CA TRP A 115 -4.66 10.48 -1.89
C TRP A 115 -3.54 10.95 -0.96
N GLY A 116 -2.47 10.17 -0.85
CA GLY A 116 -1.33 10.55 -0.03
C GLY A 116 -1.70 10.70 1.46
N ALA A 117 -1.05 11.65 2.12
CA ALA A 117 -1.33 12.07 3.48
C ALA A 117 -1.77 13.55 3.55
N TYR A 118 -2.08 14.18 2.41
CA TYR A 118 -2.36 15.63 2.33
C TYR A 118 -3.64 16.03 3.07
N ASN A 119 -4.63 15.15 3.06
CA ASN A 119 -5.92 15.37 3.70
C ASN A 119 -6.11 14.48 4.93
N TYR A 120 -4.99 14.10 5.55
CA TYR A 120 -5.03 13.36 6.81
C TYR A 120 -5.67 14.22 7.91
N ASP A 121 -6.67 13.66 8.57
CA ASP A 121 -7.38 14.27 9.68
C ASP A 121 -7.26 13.37 10.90
N LYS A 122 -6.62 13.91 11.96
CA LYS A 122 -6.38 13.18 13.20
C LYS A 122 -7.67 12.86 13.95
N ASP A 123 -8.71 13.68 13.80
CA ASP A 123 -9.98 13.48 14.50
C ASP A 123 -10.76 12.27 13.95
N LEU A 124 -10.35 11.77 12.77
CA LEU A 124 -10.86 10.55 12.16
C LEU A 124 -10.04 9.29 12.53
N ASP A 125 -9.05 9.39 13.41
CA ASP A 125 -8.30 8.22 13.84
C ASP A 125 -9.18 7.31 14.69
N GLN A 126 -9.31 6.07 14.25
CA GLN A 126 -9.99 5.02 14.98
C GLN A 126 -9.07 4.41 16.04
N LEU A 127 -7.81 4.23 15.68
CA LEU A 127 -6.84 3.59 16.55
C LEU A 127 -5.43 4.12 16.26
N ARG A 128 -4.66 4.30 17.33
CA ARG A 128 -3.21 4.54 17.29
C ARG A 128 -2.49 3.55 18.19
N VAL A 129 -1.47 2.90 17.66
CA VAL A 129 -0.61 1.98 18.40
C VAL A 129 0.85 2.30 18.16
N GLU A 130 1.69 2.02 19.14
CA GLU A 130 3.13 2.18 19.03
C GLU A 130 3.79 0.82 18.87
N VAL A 131 4.73 0.73 17.94
CA VAL A 131 5.55 -0.46 17.70
C VAL A 131 7.01 -0.05 17.47
N SER A 132 7.95 -0.85 17.91
CA SER A 132 9.37 -0.64 17.58
C SER A 132 9.69 -1.26 16.23
N PRO A 133 10.27 -0.50 15.29
CA PRO A 133 10.74 -1.09 14.05
C PRO A 133 11.89 -2.04 14.34
N LYS A 134 11.96 -3.14 13.60
CA LYS A 134 13.07 -4.08 13.66
C LYS A 134 13.97 -3.86 12.46
N THR A 135 15.27 -3.73 12.70
CA THR A 135 16.25 -3.66 11.61
C THR A 135 16.57 -5.07 11.15
N GLU A 136 16.41 -5.32 9.86
CA GLU A 136 16.76 -6.57 9.21
C GLU A 136 18.15 -6.48 8.58
N THR A 137 18.82 -7.63 8.44
CA THR A 137 20.14 -7.74 7.80
C THR A 137 20.02 -7.68 6.27
N GLU A 138 18.88 -8.14 5.74
CA GLU A 138 18.60 -8.15 4.31
C GLU A 138 17.70 -6.98 3.93
N THR A 139 17.98 -6.35 2.80
CA THR A 139 17.18 -5.26 2.26
C THR A 139 15.99 -5.79 1.47
N THR A 140 14.80 -5.35 1.82
CA THR A 140 13.58 -5.59 1.05
C THR A 140 13.43 -4.48 0.01
N GLU A 141 13.78 -4.75 -1.25
CA GLU A 141 13.80 -3.76 -2.34
C GLU A 141 12.44 -3.12 -2.60
N LYS A 142 11.36 -3.92 -2.62
CA LYS A 142 9.98 -3.42 -2.82
C LYS A 142 9.24 -3.44 -1.50
N LEU A 143 8.58 -2.33 -1.18
CA LEU A 143 7.66 -2.30 -0.04
C LEU A 143 6.62 -3.41 -0.19
N LEU A 144 6.46 -4.21 0.83
CA LEU A 144 5.44 -5.26 0.88
C LEU A 144 4.80 -5.37 2.26
N PHE A 145 3.55 -5.82 2.27
CA PHE A 145 2.85 -6.23 3.47
C PHE A 145 2.74 -7.74 3.53
N LEU A 146 2.83 -8.30 4.74
CA LEU A 146 2.62 -9.71 5.02
C LEU A 146 1.53 -9.86 6.08
N VAL A 147 0.58 -10.76 5.83
CA VAL A 147 -0.37 -11.24 6.85
C VAL A 147 0.12 -12.60 7.32
N ARG A 148 0.48 -12.68 8.59
CA ARG A 148 0.99 -13.88 9.25
C ARG A 148 -0.04 -14.37 10.27
N GLU A 149 0.21 -15.54 10.89
CA GLU A 149 -0.71 -16.18 11.84
C GLU A 149 -1.24 -15.27 12.95
N ASN A 150 -0.39 -14.38 13.49
CA ASN A 150 -0.72 -13.50 14.61
C ASN A 150 -0.22 -12.05 14.43
N ARG A 151 0.16 -11.66 13.22
CA ARG A 151 0.69 -10.32 12.95
C ARG A 151 0.52 -9.90 11.50
N VAL A 152 0.47 -8.59 11.31
CA VAL A 152 0.67 -7.94 10.01
C VAL A 152 2.00 -7.21 10.06
N ALA A 153 2.82 -7.38 9.03
CA ALA A 153 4.13 -6.73 8.93
C ALA A 153 4.25 -5.95 7.62
N LEU A 154 4.83 -4.75 7.70
CA LEU A 154 5.34 -3.98 6.58
C LEU A 154 6.86 -4.18 6.54
N LEU A 155 7.38 -4.57 5.37
CA LEU A 155 8.81 -4.70 5.11
C LEU A 155 9.19 -3.74 3.97
N TRP A 156 10.21 -2.96 4.19
CA TRP A 156 10.81 -2.11 3.15
C TRP A 156 12.19 -1.64 3.57
N ASP A 157 13.13 -1.62 2.61
CA ASP A 157 14.53 -1.37 2.88
C ASP A 157 15.02 -2.34 3.97
N ASN A 158 15.62 -1.87 5.00
CA ASN A 158 16.12 -2.67 6.12
C ASN A 158 15.22 -2.66 7.37
N TRP A 159 13.93 -2.28 7.22
CA TRP A 159 12.98 -2.29 8.35
C TRP A 159 11.82 -3.25 8.18
N GLU A 160 11.49 -3.94 9.29
CA GLU A 160 10.20 -4.57 9.53
C GLU A 160 9.44 -3.73 10.57
N ILE A 161 8.22 -3.30 10.23
CA ILE A 161 7.25 -2.67 11.15
C ILE A 161 6.12 -3.66 11.32
N ALA A 162 6.04 -4.36 12.44
CA ALA A 162 5.08 -5.41 12.69
C ALA A 162 4.05 -5.00 13.73
N LEU A 163 2.80 -5.40 13.50
CA LEU A 163 1.65 -5.23 14.38
C LEU A 163 1.21 -6.61 14.89
N GLY A 164 1.27 -6.83 16.18
CA GLY A 164 0.69 -8.01 16.82
C GLY A 164 -0.84 -7.94 16.76
N ILE A 165 -1.48 -9.02 16.33
CA ILE A 165 -2.93 -9.10 16.16
C ILE A 165 -3.47 -10.36 16.85
N LYS A 166 -4.56 -10.18 17.61
CA LYS A 166 -5.31 -11.24 18.28
C LYS A 166 -6.79 -11.15 17.98
#